data_fd7b2c0415412ef9dccade90e6e2608e
#
_entry.id   fd7b2c0415412ef9dccade90e6e2608e
#
_cell.length_a   1.000
_cell.length_b   1.000
_cell.length_c   1.000
_cell.angle_alpha   90.00
_cell.angle_beta   90.00
_cell.angle_gamma   90.00
#
_symmetry.space_group_name_H-M   'P 1'
#
loop_
_entity.id
_entity.type
_entity.pdbx_description
1 polymer ?
#
loop_
_entity_poly.entity_id
_entity_poly.type
_entity_poly.pdbx_seq_one_letter_code
_entity_poly.pdbx_strand_id
1 'polypeptide(L)'
;MKRISIFLIGLTCLTGTAFAQEIKEDFVPSVMNQPGQEYPMVNSQRYARFRIHAPEAQSVIVSLGLGGQGGTVLTKDANGVWTGTTAGPMDEGFHYYRMTIDGAVVNDPGTKNYYGSVRWESGIEIPAHDQDFYAMKDVPHGQVSQILYPSKETGQTHRAFVYLPPQYDGKKKFPVLYLQHGWGEDETAWSNQGHANLIMDNLIAEGKCKPFIIVMAYGMTNEVKWGGLASFDFTKFERVLVDDLVPYIDSHFKTIAKKEMRAMAGLSMGGMETKHITLARPETFGYYGIFSGGLYSPEEIGDPSKVKLVFLSCGSKEYPDAILKATETLKAAGYNAVSYISEGTAHEFQAWRRSLKEMAPLLFR
;
A
#
# COMPACT_ATOMS: atom_id res chain seq x y z
N MET A 1 45.58 -19.64 61.70
CA MET A 1 45.12 -20.47 60.61
C MET A 1 43.67 -20.07 60.29
N LYS A 2 43.47 -19.28 59.21
CA LYS A 2 42.13 -18.86 58.74
C LYS A 2 41.73 -19.81 57.61
N ARG A 3 40.61 -20.49 57.75
CA ARG A 3 40.01 -21.36 56.71
C ARG A 3 39.25 -20.48 55.73
N ILE A 4 39.59 -20.53 54.47
CA ILE A 4 38.87 -19.91 53.37
C ILE A 4 37.92 -20.97 52.79
N SER A 5 36.61 -20.73 52.92
CA SER A 5 35.60 -21.55 52.26
C SER A 5 35.30 -20.99 50.85
N ILE A 6 35.61 -21.78 49.84
CA ILE A 6 35.26 -21.42 48.44
C ILE A 6 33.85 -21.94 48.16
N PHE A 7 32.93 -21.00 47.89
CA PHE A 7 31.60 -21.30 47.38
C PHE A 7 31.68 -21.46 45.85
N LEU A 8 31.47 -22.65 45.36
CA LEU A 8 31.31 -22.92 43.94
C LEU A 8 29.85 -22.61 43.54
N ILE A 9 29.61 -21.51 42.80
CA ILE A 9 28.31 -21.22 42.23
C ILE A 9 28.23 -21.97 40.91
N GLY A 10 27.43 -23.04 40.88
CA GLY A 10 27.13 -23.76 39.66
C GLY A 10 26.22 -22.93 38.74
N LEU A 11 26.74 -22.49 37.59
CA LEU A 11 25.97 -21.82 36.54
C LEU A 11 25.26 -22.90 35.72
N THR A 12 23.99 -23.14 36.01
CA THR A 12 23.11 -24.00 35.16
C THR A 12 22.74 -23.21 33.91
N CYS A 13 23.42 -23.48 32.77
CA CYS A 13 22.95 -23.05 31.45
C CYS A 13 21.66 -23.80 31.10
N LEU A 14 20.52 -23.14 31.22
CA LEU A 14 19.27 -23.57 30.61
C LEU A 14 19.41 -23.37 29.08
N THR A 15 19.80 -24.43 28.36
CA THR A 15 19.69 -24.48 26.91
C THR A 15 18.22 -24.64 26.56
N GLY A 16 17.54 -23.53 26.32
CA GLY A 16 16.23 -23.52 25.70
C GLY A 16 16.34 -24.07 24.29
N THR A 17 15.95 -25.31 24.06
CA THR A 17 15.71 -25.86 22.72
C THR A 17 14.52 -25.11 22.15
N ALA A 18 14.78 -24.12 21.27
CA ALA A 18 13.73 -23.57 20.42
C ALA A 18 13.29 -24.72 19.49
N PHE A 19 12.15 -25.33 19.77
CA PHE A 19 11.51 -26.22 18.79
C PHE A 19 11.14 -25.36 17.58
N ALA A 20 11.79 -25.61 16.44
CA ALA A 20 11.34 -25.07 15.18
C ALA A 20 9.90 -25.55 14.99
N GLN A 21 8.98 -24.59 14.81
CA GLN A 21 7.57 -24.92 14.57
C GLN A 21 7.48 -25.74 13.28
N GLU A 22 6.89 -26.93 13.34
CA GLU A 22 6.69 -27.79 12.17
C GLU A 22 5.82 -27.08 11.15
N ILE A 23 6.28 -27.03 9.89
CA ILE A 23 5.53 -26.41 8.79
C ILE A 23 4.40 -27.36 8.39
N LYS A 24 3.16 -26.89 8.46
CA LYS A 24 2.00 -27.66 8.01
C LYS A 24 1.98 -27.76 6.49
N GLU A 25 1.73 -28.98 5.99
CA GLU A 25 1.63 -29.29 4.56
C GLU A 25 0.22 -29.05 3.98
N ASP A 26 -0.47 -28.02 4.47
CA ASP A 26 -1.81 -27.59 4.02
C ASP A 26 -1.73 -26.43 3.01
N PHE A 27 -0.72 -26.44 2.14
CA PHE A 27 -0.51 -25.42 1.13
C PHE A 27 -1.60 -25.41 0.08
N VAL A 28 -2.09 -24.20 -0.25
CA VAL A 28 -3.06 -23.94 -1.32
C VAL A 28 -2.52 -22.88 -2.28
N PRO A 29 -2.94 -22.90 -3.57
CA PRO A 29 -2.52 -21.88 -4.54
C PRO A 29 -2.86 -20.46 -4.05
N SER A 30 -1.95 -19.52 -4.27
CA SER A 30 -2.23 -18.10 -4.02
C SER A 30 -3.33 -17.60 -4.97
N VAL A 31 -4.22 -16.72 -4.47
CA VAL A 31 -5.28 -16.09 -5.27
C VAL A 31 -4.74 -15.18 -6.38
N MET A 32 -3.45 -14.86 -6.34
CA MET A 32 -2.77 -14.08 -7.37
C MET A 32 -2.24 -14.93 -8.53
N ASN A 33 -2.37 -16.26 -8.47
CA ASN A 33 -1.86 -17.13 -9.53
C ASN A 33 -2.61 -16.93 -10.85
N GLN A 34 -1.90 -17.16 -11.95
CA GLN A 34 -2.52 -17.26 -13.26
C GLN A 34 -3.50 -18.46 -13.28
N PRO A 35 -4.58 -18.40 -14.07
CA PRO A 35 -5.53 -19.51 -14.16
C PRO A 35 -4.83 -20.85 -14.47
N GLY A 36 -5.09 -21.85 -13.64
CA GLY A 36 -4.51 -23.20 -13.78
C GLY A 36 -3.10 -23.36 -13.20
N GLN A 37 -2.51 -22.34 -12.62
CA GLN A 37 -1.21 -22.44 -11.95
C GLN A 37 -1.38 -22.78 -10.46
N GLU A 38 -0.61 -23.75 -9.99
CA GLU A 38 -0.62 -24.17 -8.58
C GLU A 38 0.28 -23.30 -7.71
N TYR A 39 1.38 -22.77 -8.26
CA TYR A 39 2.39 -22.01 -7.53
C TYR A 39 2.42 -20.52 -7.95
N PRO A 40 2.81 -19.65 -6.99
CA PRO A 40 3.16 -19.89 -5.59
C PRO A 40 1.97 -20.37 -4.74
N MET A 41 2.27 -21.10 -3.67
CA MET A 41 1.31 -21.60 -2.69
C MET A 41 1.53 -20.94 -1.34
N VAL A 42 0.46 -20.87 -0.52
CA VAL A 42 0.50 -20.35 0.87
C VAL A 42 -0.20 -21.36 1.79
N ASN A 43 0.35 -21.60 2.99
CA ASN A 43 -0.27 -22.47 3.98
C ASN A 43 -0.99 -21.68 5.10
N SER A 44 -1.72 -22.39 5.98
CA SER A 44 -2.46 -21.79 7.10
C SER A 44 -1.57 -21.06 8.12
N GLN A 45 -0.26 -21.31 8.10
CA GLN A 45 0.73 -20.63 8.94
C GLN A 45 1.38 -19.43 8.24
N ARG A 46 0.94 -19.07 7.02
CA ARG A 46 1.47 -17.97 6.19
C ARG A 46 2.87 -18.21 5.64
N TYR A 47 3.34 -19.47 5.53
CA TYR A 47 4.52 -19.80 4.75
C TYR A 47 4.16 -19.79 3.27
N ALA A 48 5.05 -19.21 2.44
CA ALA A 48 4.91 -19.27 0.97
C ALA A 48 5.86 -20.30 0.39
N ARG A 49 5.38 -21.04 -0.60
CA ARG A 49 6.16 -22.05 -1.35
C ARG A 49 6.18 -21.69 -2.82
N PHE A 50 7.37 -21.61 -3.38
CA PHE A 50 7.62 -21.25 -4.77
C PHE A 50 8.13 -22.46 -5.55
N ARG A 51 7.82 -22.49 -6.86
CA ARG A 51 8.25 -23.57 -7.75
C ARG A 51 8.44 -23.02 -9.17
N ILE A 52 9.55 -23.44 -9.82
CA ILE A 52 9.80 -23.15 -11.23
C ILE A 52 10.57 -24.29 -11.89
N HIS A 53 10.25 -24.59 -13.16
CA HIS A 53 11.02 -25.53 -13.97
C HIS A 53 12.11 -24.77 -14.73
N ALA A 54 13.36 -25.02 -14.36
CA ALA A 54 14.55 -24.40 -14.96
C ALA A 54 15.72 -25.40 -14.92
N PRO A 55 15.69 -26.43 -15.80
CA PRO A 55 16.61 -27.57 -15.71
C PRO A 55 18.08 -27.21 -15.87
N GLU A 56 18.37 -26.19 -16.69
CA GLU A 56 19.77 -25.75 -16.95
C GLU A 56 20.28 -24.74 -15.89
N ALA A 57 19.39 -24.17 -15.08
CA ALA A 57 19.78 -23.20 -14.06
C ALA A 57 20.70 -23.81 -13.00
N GLN A 58 21.63 -22.99 -12.47
CA GLN A 58 22.54 -23.35 -11.39
C GLN A 58 22.10 -22.75 -10.05
N SER A 59 21.29 -21.70 -10.07
CA SER A 59 20.77 -21.05 -8.87
C SER A 59 19.40 -20.44 -9.13
N VAL A 60 18.50 -20.55 -8.15
CA VAL A 60 17.20 -19.85 -8.14
C VAL A 60 16.93 -19.31 -6.74
N ILE A 61 16.67 -18.00 -6.65
CA ILE A 61 16.36 -17.30 -5.40
C ILE A 61 15.08 -16.51 -5.62
N VAL A 62 14.16 -16.55 -4.64
CA VAL A 62 12.97 -15.69 -4.59
C VAL A 62 13.18 -14.63 -3.53
N SER A 63 13.20 -13.36 -3.96
CA SER A 63 13.31 -12.20 -3.06
C SER A 63 11.96 -11.52 -2.91
N LEU A 64 11.59 -11.15 -1.67
CA LEU A 64 10.29 -10.60 -1.31
C LEU A 64 10.38 -9.10 -1.02
N GLY A 65 9.26 -8.41 -1.29
CA GLY A 65 9.10 -6.97 -1.03
C GLY A 65 9.77 -6.05 -2.05
N LEU A 66 9.59 -4.76 -1.83
CA LEU A 66 10.21 -3.72 -2.64
C LEU A 66 11.74 -3.76 -2.48
N GLY A 67 12.46 -3.76 -3.60
CA GLY A 67 13.91 -3.85 -3.60
C GLY A 67 14.46 -5.28 -3.65
N GLY A 68 13.66 -6.31 -3.34
CA GLY A 68 14.00 -7.71 -3.51
C GLY A 68 15.31 -8.15 -2.84
N GLN A 69 15.57 -7.67 -1.63
CA GLN A 69 16.76 -8.01 -0.85
C GLN A 69 16.52 -9.23 0.03
N GLY A 70 17.52 -10.11 0.15
CA GLY A 70 17.39 -11.38 0.83
C GLY A 70 16.56 -12.39 0.02
N GLY A 71 16.02 -13.42 0.67
CA GLY A 71 15.03 -14.27 0.02
C GLY A 71 15.16 -15.76 0.33
N THR A 72 14.34 -16.52 -0.39
CA THR A 72 14.27 -17.98 -0.29
C THR A 72 15.10 -18.61 -1.40
N VAL A 73 16.11 -19.37 -1.04
CA VAL A 73 16.90 -20.19 -1.98
C VAL A 73 16.10 -21.45 -2.30
N LEU A 74 15.91 -21.74 -3.59
CA LEU A 74 15.22 -22.93 -4.05
C LEU A 74 16.22 -24.07 -4.28
N THR A 75 15.74 -25.30 -4.13
CA THR A 75 16.50 -26.53 -4.37
C THR A 75 15.98 -27.24 -5.61
N LYS A 76 16.90 -27.66 -6.48
CA LYS A 76 16.61 -28.37 -7.74
C LYS A 76 16.44 -29.86 -7.50
N ASP A 77 15.40 -30.47 -8.04
CA ASP A 77 15.21 -31.91 -8.10
C ASP A 77 15.86 -32.52 -9.37
N ALA A 78 15.77 -33.87 -9.49
CA ALA A 78 16.34 -34.60 -10.62
C ALA A 78 15.67 -34.27 -11.97
N ASN A 79 14.47 -33.68 -11.96
CA ASN A 79 13.69 -33.31 -13.15
C ASN A 79 13.92 -31.84 -13.55
N GLY A 80 14.82 -31.11 -12.88
CA GLY A 80 15.08 -29.72 -13.14
C GLY A 80 14.04 -28.75 -12.56
N VAL A 81 13.22 -29.23 -11.62
CA VAL A 81 12.22 -28.41 -10.91
C VAL A 81 12.84 -27.86 -9.64
N TRP A 82 12.77 -26.55 -9.50
CA TRP A 82 13.22 -25.83 -8.32
C TRP A 82 12.05 -25.55 -7.39
N THR A 83 12.20 -25.88 -6.11
CA THR A 83 11.16 -25.65 -5.09
C THR A 83 11.80 -25.09 -3.82
N GLY A 84 11.13 -24.15 -3.16
CA GLY A 84 11.57 -23.60 -1.87
C GLY A 84 10.41 -22.99 -1.10
N THR A 85 10.50 -23.09 0.23
CA THR A 85 9.53 -22.52 1.17
C THR A 85 10.22 -21.44 1.98
N THR A 86 9.52 -20.32 2.29
CA THR A 86 10.04 -19.22 3.12
C THR A 86 10.55 -19.75 4.47
N ALA A 87 11.60 -19.14 5.00
CA ALA A 87 12.19 -19.55 6.29
C ALA A 87 11.27 -19.29 7.50
N GLY A 88 10.29 -18.38 7.34
CA GLY A 88 9.30 -18.00 8.33
C GLY A 88 7.98 -17.59 7.70
N PRO A 89 6.94 -17.38 8.52
CA PRO A 89 5.68 -16.85 8.06
C PRO A 89 5.86 -15.44 7.51
N MET A 90 5.16 -15.14 6.42
CA MET A 90 5.09 -13.80 5.84
C MET A 90 4.07 -12.93 6.57
N ASP A 91 4.19 -11.62 6.44
CA ASP A 91 3.14 -10.70 6.86
C ASP A 91 1.90 -10.86 5.98
N GLU A 92 0.74 -10.49 6.50
CA GLU A 92 -0.54 -10.59 5.82
C GLU A 92 -0.65 -9.60 4.66
N GLY A 93 -1.42 -9.94 3.64
CA GLY A 93 -1.75 -9.07 2.52
C GLY A 93 -0.87 -9.26 1.29
N PHE A 94 -0.84 -8.24 0.43
CA PHE A 94 -0.14 -8.26 -0.84
C PHE A 94 1.35 -7.98 -0.68
N HIS A 95 2.19 -8.81 -1.33
CA HIS A 95 3.63 -8.59 -1.44
C HIS A 95 4.09 -8.70 -2.89
N TYR A 96 5.00 -7.81 -3.27
CA TYR A 96 5.78 -7.99 -4.49
C TYR A 96 6.85 -9.04 -4.25
N TYR A 97 7.21 -9.78 -5.29
CA TYR A 97 8.38 -10.63 -5.27
C TYR A 97 8.99 -10.78 -6.67
N ARG A 98 10.21 -11.26 -6.73
CA ARG A 98 10.93 -11.54 -7.96
C ARG A 98 11.76 -12.82 -7.83
N MET A 99 12.01 -13.47 -8.94
CA MET A 99 12.95 -14.59 -9.03
C MET A 99 14.26 -14.10 -9.60
N THR A 100 15.37 -14.62 -9.07
CA THR A 100 16.71 -14.46 -9.65
C THR A 100 17.18 -15.82 -10.07
N ILE A 101 17.34 -16.03 -11.38
CA ILE A 101 17.81 -17.27 -11.99
C ILE A 101 19.20 -16.99 -12.60
N ASP A 102 20.24 -17.62 -12.05
CA ASP A 102 21.64 -17.43 -12.48
C ASP A 102 22.04 -15.94 -12.61
N GLY A 103 21.57 -15.11 -11.69
CA GLY A 103 21.81 -13.67 -11.67
C GLY A 103 20.85 -12.83 -12.50
N ALA A 104 20.03 -13.43 -13.37
CA ALA A 104 18.99 -12.70 -14.11
C ALA A 104 17.73 -12.54 -13.28
N VAL A 105 17.24 -11.31 -13.13
CA VAL A 105 15.97 -11.02 -12.44
C VAL A 105 14.81 -11.19 -13.40
N VAL A 106 13.91 -12.11 -13.06
CA VAL A 106 12.73 -12.46 -13.88
C VAL A 106 11.46 -12.45 -13.04
N ASN A 107 10.32 -12.33 -13.72
CA ASN A 107 9.01 -12.51 -13.08
C ASN A 107 8.64 -14.00 -13.08
N ASP A 108 7.86 -14.39 -12.07
CA ASP A 108 7.28 -15.73 -12.01
C ASP A 108 6.15 -15.86 -13.04
N PRO A 109 6.22 -16.80 -13.98
CA PRO A 109 5.15 -17.02 -14.96
C PRO A 109 3.88 -17.60 -14.32
N GLY A 110 3.95 -18.13 -13.11
CA GLY A 110 2.82 -18.72 -12.39
C GLY A 110 1.87 -17.71 -11.76
N THR A 111 2.25 -16.43 -11.66
CA THR A 111 1.44 -15.41 -11.00
C THR A 111 1.18 -14.19 -11.88
N LYS A 112 0.20 -13.36 -11.48
CA LYS A 112 -0.05 -12.06 -12.08
C LYS A 112 1.05 -11.07 -11.74
N ASN A 113 1.30 -10.12 -12.66
CA ASN A 113 2.30 -9.09 -12.49
C ASN A 113 1.65 -7.75 -12.18
N TYR A 114 2.33 -6.96 -11.34
CA TYR A 114 1.90 -5.65 -10.87
C TYR A 114 3.03 -4.65 -11.04
N TYR A 115 2.70 -3.41 -11.42
CA TYR A 115 3.73 -2.38 -11.54
C TYR A 115 4.12 -1.88 -10.14
N GLY A 116 5.40 -2.01 -9.84
CA GLY A 116 6.04 -1.58 -8.59
C GLY A 116 7.56 -1.59 -8.76
N SER A 117 8.30 -0.88 -7.91
CA SER A 117 9.77 -0.77 -8.03
C SER A 117 10.27 -0.28 -9.39
N VAL A 118 9.49 0.58 -10.08
CA VAL A 118 9.76 1.10 -11.44
C VAL A 118 9.84 -0.03 -12.49
N ARG A 119 9.16 -1.14 -12.25
CA ARG A 119 9.09 -2.29 -13.17
C ARG A 119 7.87 -3.16 -12.88
N TRP A 120 7.60 -4.11 -13.76
CA TRP A 120 6.65 -5.19 -13.45
C TRP A 120 7.28 -6.17 -12.47
N GLU A 121 6.55 -6.49 -11.41
CA GLU A 121 6.91 -7.44 -10.35
C GLU A 121 5.85 -8.52 -10.24
N SER A 122 6.25 -9.72 -9.83
CA SER A 122 5.29 -10.77 -9.46
C SER A 122 4.59 -10.41 -8.15
N GLY A 123 3.34 -10.83 -7.99
CA GLY A 123 2.55 -10.60 -6.77
C GLY A 123 2.17 -11.89 -6.06
N ILE A 124 2.13 -11.84 -4.73
CA ILE A 124 1.56 -12.90 -3.89
C ILE A 124 0.66 -12.26 -2.84
N GLU A 125 -0.48 -12.87 -2.58
CA GLU A 125 -1.38 -12.47 -1.48
C GLU A 125 -1.27 -13.50 -0.37
N ILE A 126 -0.93 -13.04 0.83
CA ILE A 126 -0.95 -13.83 2.06
C ILE A 126 -2.30 -13.56 2.74
N PRO A 127 -3.13 -14.56 2.99
CA PRO A 127 -4.43 -14.38 3.59
C PRO A 127 -4.37 -13.58 4.90
N ALA A 128 -5.13 -12.49 4.96
CA ALA A 128 -5.24 -11.68 6.16
C ALA A 128 -6.44 -12.11 7.00
N HIS A 129 -6.32 -12.06 8.33
CA HIS A 129 -7.40 -12.42 9.25
C HIS A 129 -8.65 -11.54 9.07
N ASP A 130 -8.49 -10.33 8.55
CA ASP A 130 -9.53 -9.34 8.33
C ASP A 130 -9.83 -9.07 6.84
N GLN A 131 -9.38 -9.94 5.92
CA GLN A 131 -9.47 -9.74 4.47
C GLN A 131 -10.91 -9.51 3.94
N ASP A 132 -11.93 -9.77 4.74
CA ASP A 132 -13.34 -9.60 4.37
C ASP A 132 -13.68 -8.18 3.91
N PHE A 133 -13.02 -7.14 4.45
CA PHE A 133 -13.33 -5.76 4.11
C PHE A 133 -12.93 -5.35 2.67
N TYR A 134 -12.02 -6.09 2.03
CA TYR A 134 -11.63 -5.89 0.63
C TYR A 134 -11.94 -7.12 -0.26
N ALA A 135 -12.66 -8.09 0.27
CA ALA A 135 -13.10 -9.24 -0.52
C ALA A 135 -14.13 -8.82 -1.57
N MET A 136 -14.15 -9.53 -2.70
CA MET A 136 -15.22 -9.40 -3.69
C MET A 136 -16.49 -10.02 -3.10
N LYS A 137 -17.50 -9.19 -2.82
CA LYS A 137 -18.78 -9.59 -2.23
C LYS A 137 -19.91 -9.44 -3.25
N ASP A 138 -21.05 -10.07 -3.00
CA ASP A 138 -22.29 -9.86 -3.77
C ASP A 138 -22.99 -8.58 -3.28
N VAL A 139 -22.44 -7.43 -3.68
CA VAL A 139 -22.96 -6.09 -3.38
C VAL A 139 -22.94 -5.25 -4.67
N PRO A 140 -23.67 -4.13 -4.74
CA PRO A 140 -23.53 -3.22 -5.88
C PRO A 140 -22.08 -2.73 -6.02
N HIS A 141 -21.48 -2.92 -7.19
CA HIS A 141 -20.12 -2.50 -7.49
C HIS A 141 -20.06 -1.21 -8.27
N GLY A 142 -19.09 -0.35 -7.91
CA GLY A 142 -18.67 0.80 -8.70
C GLY A 142 -17.86 0.41 -9.93
N GLN A 143 -17.42 1.40 -10.69
CA GLN A 143 -16.63 1.20 -11.89
C GLN A 143 -15.27 1.88 -11.76
N VAL A 144 -14.22 1.21 -12.18
CA VAL A 144 -12.89 1.82 -12.36
C VAL A 144 -12.68 2.06 -13.85
N SER A 145 -12.58 3.33 -14.24
CA SER A 145 -12.41 3.73 -15.63
C SER A 145 -11.04 4.38 -15.83
N GLN A 146 -10.35 4.00 -16.89
CA GLN A 146 -9.16 4.71 -17.34
C GLN A 146 -9.56 5.98 -18.09
N ILE A 147 -8.92 7.09 -17.77
CA ILE A 147 -9.06 8.35 -18.48
C ILE A 147 -7.71 8.83 -19.02
N LEU A 148 -7.77 9.62 -20.08
CA LEU A 148 -6.62 10.36 -20.61
C LEU A 148 -6.93 11.86 -20.47
N TYR A 149 -6.00 12.61 -19.91
CA TYR A 149 -6.17 14.07 -19.76
C TYR A 149 -4.93 14.81 -20.23
N PRO A 150 -5.11 15.97 -20.90
CA PRO A 150 -3.99 16.80 -21.31
C PRO A 150 -3.42 17.56 -20.11
N SER A 151 -2.12 17.62 -19.99
CA SER A 151 -1.43 18.47 -19.02
C SER A 151 -0.72 19.61 -19.74
N LYS A 152 -1.03 20.84 -19.35
CA LYS A 152 -0.33 22.03 -19.84
C LYS A 152 1.06 22.13 -19.23
N GLU A 153 1.21 21.70 -17.97
CA GLU A 153 2.46 21.73 -17.24
C GLU A 153 3.54 20.86 -17.91
N THR A 154 3.16 19.68 -18.41
CA THR A 154 4.12 18.76 -19.05
C THR A 154 4.11 18.86 -20.59
N GLY A 155 3.07 19.45 -21.17
CA GLY A 155 2.83 19.42 -22.62
C GLY A 155 2.46 18.03 -23.15
N GLN A 156 2.07 17.10 -22.29
CA GLN A 156 1.79 15.70 -22.61
C GLN A 156 0.37 15.30 -22.21
N THR A 157 -0.10 14.20 -22.77
CA THR A 157 -1.32 13.53 -22.29
C THR A 157 -0.93 12.51 -21.22
N HIS A 158 -1.58 12.60 -20.06
CA HIS A 158 -1.41 11.68 -18.94
C HIS A 158 -2.59 10.74 -18.79
N ARG A 159 -2.36 9.63 -18.11
CA ARG A 159 -3.36 8.64 -17.74
C ARG A 159 -3.69 8.77 -16.26
N ALA A 160 -4.97 8.56 -15.91
CA ALA A 160 -5.41 8.36 -14.54
C ALA A 160 -6.52 7.31 -14.51
N PHE A 161 -6.77 6.74 -13.33
CA PHE A 161 -7.91 5.86 -13.08
C PHE A 161 -8.91 6.57 -12.18
N VAL A 162 -10.20 6.39 -12.48
CA VAL A 162 -11.30 7.00 -11.73
C VAL A 162 -12.26 5.91 -11.29
N TYR A 163 -12.40 5.74 -9.98
CA TYR A 163 -13.48 4.93 -9.41
C TYR A 163 -14.73 5.79 -9.27
N LEU A 164 -15.82 5.32 -9.83
CA LEU A 164 -17.17 5.88 -9.72
C LEU A 164 -17.99 4.95 -8.82
N PRO A 165 -18.60 5.44 -7.72
CA PRO A 165 -19.35 4.60 -6.80
C PRO A 165 -20.61 4.03 -7.48
N PRO A 166 -21.19 2.91 -6.96
CA PRO A 166 -22.38 2.27 -7.56
C PRO A 166 -23.56 3.22 -7.79
N GLN A 167 -23.67 4.29 -6.99
CA GLN A 167 -24.72 5.29 -7.10
C GLN A 167 -24.45 6.38 -8.14
N TYR A 168 -23.33 6.33 -8.86
CA TYR A 168 -23.01 7.33 -9.87
C TYR A 168 -23.87 7.15 -11.12
N ASP A 169 -24.77 8.09 -11.36
CA ASP A 169 -25.75 8.07 -12.46
C ASP A 169 -25.50 9.16 -13.54
N GLY A 170 -24.38 9.90 -13.43
CA GLY A 170 -24.05 11.01 -14.30
C GLY A 170 -24.91 12.29 -14.07
N LYS A 171 -25.79 12.32 -13.08
CA LYS A 171 -26.66 13.45 -12.75
C LYS A 171 -26.33 14.03 -11.38
N LYS A 172 -26.29 13.19 -10.35
CA LYS A 172 -25.96 13.57 -8.97
C LYS A 172 -24.47 13.89 -8.86
N LYS A 173 -24.16 14.93 -8.10
CA LYS A 173 -22.78 15.34 -7.82
C LYS A 173 -22.22 14.61 -6.59
N PHE A 174 -20.93 14.27 -6.64
CA PHE A 174 -20.21 13.54 -5.59
C PHE A 174 -18.97 14.30 -5.12
N PRO A 175 -18.57 14.13 -3.85
CA PRO A 175 -17.24 14.52 -3.39
C PRO A 175 -16.14 13.70 -4.09
N VAL A 176 -14.89 14.15 -3.99
CA VAL A 176 -13.75 13.50 -4.66
C VAL A 176 -12.60 13.28 -3.69
N LEU A 177 -12.07 12.07 -3.65
CA LEU A 177 -10.78 11.72 -3.05
C LEU A 177 -9.74 11.58 -4.16
N TYR A 178 -8.66 12.34 -4.09
CA TYR A 178 -7.44 12.13 -4.88
C TYR A 178 -6.52 11.23 -4.08
N LEU A 179 -6.24 10.01 -4.59
CA LEU A 179 -5.57 8.94 -3.86
C LEU A 179 -4.28 8.53 -4.58
N GLN A 180 -3.13 8.83 -3.97
CA GLN A 180 -1.83 8.70 -4.61
C GLN A 180 -1.10 7.42 -4.23
N HIS A 181 -0.41 6.85 -5.22
CA HIS A 181 0.43 5.65 -5.10
C HIS A 181 1.81 5.96 -4.49
N GLY A 182 2.61 4.91 -4.22
CA GLY A 182 3.96 5.02 -3.67
C GLY A 182 5.06 5.11 -4.73
N TRP A 183 6.31 5.20 -4.23
CA TRP A 183 7.49 5.26 -5.08
C TRP A 183 7.64 4.01 -5.95
N GLY A 184 7.81 4.23 -7.24
CA GLY A 184 8.01 3.16 -8.21
C GLY A 184 6.74 2.41 -8.64
N GLU A 185 5.58 2.82 -8.13
CA GLU A 185 4.27 2.32 -8.55
C GLU A 185 3.66 3.22 -9.64
N ASP A 186 2.43 2.96 -10.02
CA ASP A 186 1.69 3.78 -10.98
C ASP A 186 0.22 3.95 -10.55
N GLU A 187 -0.56 4.62 -11.38
CA GLU A 187 -1.97 4.93 -11.15
C GLU A 187 -2.88 3.70 -11.04
N THR A 188 -2.38 2.49 -11.30
CA THR A 188 -3.13 1.23 -11.13
C THR A 188 -3.01 0.63 -9.74
N ALA A 189 -2.02 1.06 -8.95
CA ALA A 189 -1.66 0.42 -7.69
C ALA A 189 -2.82 0.35 -6.69
N TRP A 190 -3.57 1.43 -6.52
CA TRP A 190 -4.68 1.46 -5.59
C TRP A 190 -5.88 0.59 -6.02
N SER A 191 -6.16 0.45 -7.32
CA SER A 191 -7.24 -0.42 -7.80
C SER A 191 -6.83 -1.89 -7.82
N ASN A 192 -5.55 -2.19 -8.10
CA ASN A 192 -5.04 -3.56 -8.22
C ASN A 192 -4.53 -4.10 -6.87
N GLN A 193 -3.40 -3.60 -6.38
CA GLN A 193 -2.80 -4.06 -5.12
C GLN A 193 -3.57 -3.56 -3.90
N GLY A 194 -4.08 -2.32 -3.97
CA GLY A 194 -4.80 -1.65 -2.88
C GLY A 194 -6.25 -2.05 -2.70
N HIS A 195 -6.89 -2.62 -3.74
CA HIS A 195 -8.33 -2.96 -3.75
C HIS A 195 -9.26 -1.81 -3.33
N ALA A 196 -8.88 -0.56 -3.61
CA ALA A 196 -9.62 0.62 -3.15
C ALA A 196 -11.09 0.61 -3.60
N ASN A 197 -11.37 0.14 -4.82
CA ASN A 197 -12.73 -0.01 -5.33
C ASN A 197 -13.56 -1.01 -4.50
N LEU A 198 -13.01 -2.19 -4.16
CA LEU A 198 -13.71 -3.20 -3.37
C LEU A 198 -13.92 -2.74 -1.92
N ILE A 199 -12.92 -2.07 -1.33
CA ILE A 199 -13.04 -1.46 -0.01
C ILE A 199 -14.22 -0.47 0.00
N MET A 200 -14.29 0.40 -1.01
CA MET A 200 -15.38 1.39 -1.10
C MET A 200 -16.73 0.75 -1.34
N ASP A 201 -16.84 -0.22 -2.25
CA ASP A 201 -18.09 -0.93 -2.53
C ASP A 201 -18.64 -1.57 -1.26
N ASN A 202 -17.79 -2.28 -0.51
CA ASN A 202 -18.16 -2.93 0.74
C ASN A 202 -18.58 -1.92 1.83
N LEU A 203 -17.80 -0.85 2.04
CA LEU A 203 -18.13 0.19 3.03
C LEU A 203 -19.43 0.94 2.69
N ILE A 204 -19.68 1.20 1.41
CA ILE A 204 -20.91 1.85 0.95
C ILE A 204 -22.11 0.91 1.15
N ALA A 205 -22.00 -0.36 0.79
CA ALA A 205 -23.06 -1.37 0.96
C ALA A 205 -23.39 -1.60 2.44
N GLU A 206 -22.39 -1.54 3.32
CA GLU A 206 -22.55 -1.61 4.77
C GLU A 206 -23.10 -0.31 5.41
N GLY A 207 -23.32 0.75 4.61
CA GLY A 207 -23.77 2.06 5.11
C GLY A 207 -22.74 2.79 5.97
N LYS A 208 -21.48 2.37 5.97
CA LYS A 208 -20.41 2.96 6.79
C LYS A 208 -19.75 4.17 6.15
N CYS A 209 -19.86 4.33 4.84
CA CYS A 209 -19.24 5.39 4.09
C CYS A 209 -20.21 6.06 3.13
N LYS A 210 -20.11 7.39 2.99
CA LYS A 210 -20.81 8.11 1.92
C LYS A 210 -20.16 7.79 0.58
N PRO A 211 -20.94 7.65 -0.51
CA PRO A 211 -20.38 7.49 -1.84
C PRO A 211 -19.57 8.71 -2.27
N PHE A 212 -18.38 8.51 -2.81
CA PHE A 212 -17.54 9.52 -3.42
C PHE A 212 -16.73 8.96 -4.59
N ILE A 213 -16.24 9.82 -5.45
CA ILE A 213 -15.33 9.50 -6.57
C ILE A 213 -13.92 9.37 -6.02
N ILE A 214 -13.13 8.38 -6.51
CA ILE A 214 -11.68 8.33 -6.26
C ILE A 214 -10.96 8.57 -7.57
N VAL A 215 -9.96 9.46 -7.54
CA VAL A 215 -9.06 9.74 -8.67
C VAL A 215 -7.65 9.26 -8.29
N MET A 216 -7.10 8.37 -9.08
CA MET A 216 -5.78 7.76 -8.92
C MET A 216 -4.92 8.20 -10.10
N ALA A 217 -3.95 9.07 -9.88
CA ALA A 217 -3.09 9.65 -10.92
C ALA A 217 -1.65 9.12 -10.80
N TYR A 218 -0.91 9.20 -11.90
CA TYR A 218 0.52 8.94 -11.90
C TYR A 218 1.28 10.14 -11.32
N GLY A 219 1.84 9.99 -10.12
CA GLY A 219 2.50 11.06 -9.38
C GLY A 219 3.94 11.33 -9.80
N MET A 220 4.59 10.39 -10.49
CA MET A 220 6.00 10.47 -10.83
C MET A 220 6.22 11.18 -12.18
N THR A 221 5.91 12.48 -12.23
CA THR A 221 5.96 13.30 -13.45
C THR A 221 7.36 13.76 -13.86
N ASN A 222 8.37 13.53 -13.02
CA ASN A 222 9.78 13.79 -13.31
C ASN A 222 10.50 12.50 -13.75
N GLU A 223 11.80 12.63 -14.08
CA GLU A 223 12.63 11.46 -14.32
C GLU A 223 12.72 10.58 -13.04
N VAL A 224 12.37 9.31 -13.18
CA VAL A 224 12.36 8.35 -12.08
C VAL A 224 13.60 7.49 -12.15
N LYS A 225 14.39 7.50 -11.05
CA LYS A 225 15.53 6.60 -10.84
C LYS A 225 15.28 5.79 -9.57
N TRP A 226 15.49 4.48 -9.62
CA TRP A 226 15.40 3.66 -8.41
C TRP A 226 16.36 4.22 -7.34
N GLY A 227 15.83 4.39 -6.11
CA GLY A 227 16.56 5.05 -5.02
C GLY A 227 16.51 6.58 -5.00
N GLY A 228 15.89 7.23 -5.99
CA GLY A 228 15.85 8.69 -6.13
C GLY A 228 14.78 9.42 -5.31
N LEU A 229 14.00 8.73 -4.45
CA LEU A 229 12.89 9.34 -3.71
C LEU A 229 13.31 10.57 -2.89
N ALA A 230 14.45 10.50 -2.20
CA ALA A 230 14.91 11.59 -1.33
C ALA A 230 15.20 12.91 -2.05
N SER A 231 15.43 12.85 -3.36
CA SER A 231 15.71 14.02 -4.23
C SER A 231 14.60 14.31 -5.22
N PHE A 232 13.45 13.63 -5.11
CA PHE A 232 12.34 13.80 -6.04
C PHE A 232 11.63 15.14 -5.80
N ASP A 233 11.42 15.91 -6.87
CA ASP A 233 10.73 17.20 -6.83
C ASP A 233 9.22 17.01 -7.08
N PHE A 234 8.42 17.25 -6.05
CA PHE A 234 6.97 17.14 -6.10
C PHE A 234 6.29 18.36 -6.76
N THR A 235 6.99 19.45 -6.98
CA THR A 235 6.42 20.72 -7.47
C THR A 235 5.78 20.57 -8.85
N LYS A 236 6.38 19.75 -9.73
CA LYS A 236 5.83 19.51 -11.06
C LYS A 236 4.50 18.75 -10.99
N PHE A 237 4.43 17.70 -10.16
CA PHE A 237 3.19 16.95 -9.98
C PHE A 237 2.11 17.78 -9.27
N GLU A 238 2.47 18.65 -8.32
CA GLU A 238 1.53 19.60 -7.72
C GLU A 238 0.77 20.39 -8.79
N ARG A 239 1.48 20.98 -9.75
CA ARG A 239 0.84 21.73 -10.85
C ARG A 239 0.02 20.84 -11.78
N VAL A 240 0.53 19.66 -12.14
CA VAL A 240 -0.23 18.69 -12.94
C VAL A 240 -1.54 18.29 -12.22
N LEU A 241 -1.47 18.02 -10.93
CA LEU A 241 -2.66 17.62 -10.18
C LEU A 241 -3.66 18.77 -10.04
N VAL A 242 -3.19 19.92 -9.55
CA VAL A 242 -4.09 21.02 -9.13
C VAL A 242 -4.54 21.87 -10.33
N ASP A 243 -3.66 22.16 -11.26
CA ASP A 243 -3.94 23.09 -12.35
C ASP A 243 -4.47 22.39 -13.62
N ASP A 244 -4.19 21.09 -13.79
CA ASP A 244 -4.66 20.33 -14.96
C ASP A 244 -5.70 19.26 -14.60
N LEU A 245 -5.38 18.31 -13.69
CA LEU A 245 -6.25 17.15 -13.43
C LEU A 245 -7.51 17.52 -12.63
N VAL A 246 -7.42 18.33 -11.58
CA VAL A 246 -8.59 18.72 -10.77
C VAL A 246 -9.65 19.44 -11.63
N PRO A 247 -9.31 20.44 -12.46
CA PRO A 247 -10.26 21.06 -13.39
C PRO A 247 -10.81 20.09 -14.45
N TYR A 248 -9.97 19.19 -14.94
CA TYR A 248 -10.42 18.14 -15.88
C TYR A 248 -11.49 17.25 -15.26
N ILE A 249 -11.27 16.75 -14.03
CA ILE A 249 -12.23 15.92 -13.30
C ILE A 249 -13.53 16.68 -13.05
N ASP A 250 -13.46 17.93 -12.61
CA ASP A 250 -14.64 18.74 -12.34
C ASP A 250 -15.47 19.04 -13.59
N SER A 251 -14.85 19.11 -14.77
CA SER A 251 -15.54 19.36 -16.05
C SER A 251 -16.12 18.10 -16.69
N HIS A 252 -15.55 16.92 -16.45
CA HIS A 252 -15.94 15.65 -17.09
C HIS A 252 -16.80 14.76 -16.20
N PHE A 253 -16.73 14.91 -14.88
CA PHE A 253 -17.50 14.13 -13.92
C PHE A 253 -18.43 15.01 -13.09
N LYS A 254 -19.48 14.42 -12.52
CA LYS A 254 -20.40 15.13 -11.63
C LYS A 254 -19.79 15.25 -10.23
N THR A 255 -18.94 16.23 -10.05
CA THR A 255 -18.27 16.53 -8.79
C THR A 255 -18.92 17.71 -8.05
N ILE A 256 -18.73 17.74 -6.73
CA ILE A 256 -18.99 18.93 -5.90
C ILE A 256 -17.67 19.70 -5.83
N ALA A 257 -17.46 20.64 -6.77
CA ALA A 257 -16.22 21.37 -6.96
C ALA A 257 -15.97 22.43 -5.86
N LYS A 258 -15.81 21.98 -4.61
CA LYS A 258 -15.55 22.81 -3.43
C LYS A 258 -14.44 22.16 -2.58
N LYS A 259 -13.62 22.98 -1.94
CA LYS A 259 -12.55 22.55 -1.03
C LYS A 259 -13.07 21.53 0.00
N GLU A 260 -14.21 21.81 0.62
CA GLU A 260 -14.81 20.99 1.68
C GLU A 260 -15.34 19.64 1.17
N MET A 261 -15.33 19.43 -0.14
CA MET A 261 -15.76 18.20 -0.83
C MET A 261 -14.63 17.58 -1.65
N ARG A 262 -13.39 18.00 -1.40
CA ARG A 262 -12.18 17.37 -1.93
C ARG A 262 -11.29 16.89 -0.80
N ALA A 263 -10.83 15.65 -0.92
CA ALA A 263 -9.83 15.04 -0.06
C ALA A 263 -8.58 14.68 -0.88
N MET A 264 -7.44 14.70 -0.26
CA MET A 264 -6.22 14.13 -0.81
C MET A 264 -5.59 13.19 0.20
N ALA A 265 -5.21 12.00 -0.26
CA ALA A 265 -4.52 11.02 0.54
C ALA A 265 -3.51 10.24 -0.33
N GLY A 266 -2.56 9.58 0.32
CA GLY A 266 -1.61 8.73 -0.39
C GLY A 266 -0.77 7.88 0.53
N LEU A 267 -0.24 6.81 -0.05
CA LEU A 267 0.66 5.88 0.61
C LEU A 267 2.13 6.25 0.32
N SER A 268 3.02 6.11 1.31
CA SER A 268 4.47 6.29 1.13
C SER A 268 4.81 7.64 0.44
N MET A 269 5.38 7.62 -0.76
CA MET A 269 5.61 8.81 -1.59
C MET A 269 4.31 9.60 -1.80
N GLY A 270 3.19 8.95 -2.07
CA GLY A 270 1.88 9.62 -2.22
C GLY A 270 1.44 10.36 -0.96
N GLY A 271 1.87 9.90 0.22
CA GLY A 271 1.72 10.66 1.47
C GLY A 271 2.61 11.91 1.51
N MET A 272 3.84 11.83 0.99
CA MET A 272 4.74 12.99 0.84
C MET A 272 4.17 13.99 -0.17
N GLU A 273 3.63 13.53 -1.30
CA GLU A 273 2.91 14.34 -2.28
C GLU A 273 1.69 15.02 -1.65
N THR A 274 0.91 14.26 -0.88
CA THR A 274 -0.25 14.80 -0.16
C THR A 274 0.19 15.92 0.77
N LYS A 275 1.22 15.72 1.56
CA LYS A 275 1.76 16.75 2.44
C LYS A 275 2.18 17.99 1.65
N HIS A 276 3.03 17.81 0.63
CA HIS A 276 3.54 18.91 -0.20
C HIS A 276 2.40 19.72 -0.82
N ILE A 277 1.46 19.04 -1.50
CA ILE A 277 0.40 19.69 -2.27
C ILE A 277 -0.62 20.38 -1.38
N THR A 278 -1.02 19.77 -0.27
CA THR A 278 -2.00 20.39 0.65
C THR A 278 -1.45 21.59 1.39
N LEU A 279 -0.13 21.65 1.61
CA LEU A 279 0.55 22.82 2.18
C LEU A 279 0.77 23.94 1.14
N ALA A 280 1.13 23.58 -0.10
CA ALA A 280 1.35 24.55 -1.17
C ALA A 280 0.04 25.13 -1.72
N ARG A 281 -1.05 24.35 -1.72
CA ARG A 281 -2.38 24.70 -2.27
C ARG A 281 -3.50 24.52 -1.23
N PRO A 282 -3.47 25.23 -0.09
CA PRO A 282 -4.38 25.01 1.04
C PRO A 282 -5.85 25.31 0.71
N GLU A 283 -6.15 25.98 -0.41
CA GLU A 283 -7.50 26.28 -0.89
C GLU A 283 -8.15 25.12 -1.66
N THR A 284 -7.40 24.08 -2.01
CA THR A 284 -7.88 23.02 -2.91
C THR A 284 -8.55 21.87 -2.18
N PHE A 285 -7.98 21.44 -1.06
CA PHE A 285 -8.43 20.25 -0.32
C PHE A 285 -8.84 20.57 1.11
N GLY A 286 -9.91 19.94 1.59
CA GLY A 286 -10.39 20.08 2.97
C GLY A 286 -10.01 18.93 3.89
N TYR A 287 -9.60 17.79 3.35
CA TYR A 287 -9.24 16.56 4.09
C TYR A 287 -7.88 16.07 3.64
N TYR A 288 -7.03 15.76 4.58
CA TYR A 288 -5.63 15.35 4.36
C TYR A 288 -5.39 13.96 4.96
N GLY A 289 -4.86 13.03 4.18
CA GLY A 289 -4.55 11.66 4.60
C GLY A 289 -3.13 11.25 4.24
N ILE A 290 -2.32 10.88 5.25
CA ILE A 290 -0.98 10.35 5.04
C ILE A 290 -0.92 8.92 5.56
N PHE A 291 -0.58 7.97 4.66
CA PHE A 291 -0.40 6.56 4.98
C PHE A 291 1.09 6.23 4.82
N SER A 292 1.82 6.06 5.91
CA SER A 292 3.28 5.76 5.92
C SER A 292 4.14 6.76 5.11
N GLY A 293 3.74 8.03 5.00
CA GLY A 293 4.35 9.01 4.08
C GLY A 293 4.80 10.32 4.73
N GLY A 294 4.93 10.37 6.02
CA GLY A 294 5.34 11.57 6.76
C GLY A 294 4.34 12.02 7.81
N LEU A 295 4.53 13.22 8.31
CA LEU A 295 3.73 13.80 9.40
C LEU A 295 3.42 15.27 9.08
N TYR A 296 2.34 15.79 9.65
CA TYR A 296 2.06 17.22 9.72
C TYR A 296 2.39 17.78 11.09
N SER A 297 2.78 19.06 11.14
CA SER A 297 2.77 19.85 12.36
C SER A 297 1.74 21.00 12.27
N PRO A 298 1.24 21.51 13.41
CA PRO A 298 0.32 22.65 13.41
C PRO A 298 0.88 23.89 12.70
N GLU A 299 2.18 24.16 12.85
CA GLU A 299 2.87 25.33 12.28
C GLU A 299 2.88 25.26 10.74
N GLU A 300 2.99 24.05 10.17
CA GLU A 300 2.97 23.85 8.71
C GLU A 300 1.58 24.07 8.12
N ILE A 301 0.52 23.58 8.77
CA ILE A 301 -0.86 23.68 8.25
C ILE A 301 -1.46 25.08 8.48
N GLY A 302 -1.18 25.70 9.61
CA GLY A 302 -1.68 27.02 9.98
C GLY A 302 -3.06 27.00 10.65
N ASP A 303 -4.10 27.54 10.01
CA ASP A 303 -5.44 27.72 10.62
C ASP A 303 -6.25 26.40 10.65
N PRO A 304 -6.52 25.82 11.85
CA PRO A 304 -7.26 24.56 11.98
C PRO A 304 -8.70 24.63 11.47
N SER A 305 -9.32 25.82 11.44
CA SER A 305 -10.70 25.98 10.94
C SER A 305 -10.84 25.68 9.44
N LYS A 306 -9.73 25.74 8.71
CA LYS A 306 -9.68 25.53 7.26
C LYS A 306 -9.49 24.06 6.85
N VAL A 307 -9.23 23.16 7.78
CA VAL A 307 -9.01 21.73 7.53
C VAL A 307 -10.06 20.90 8.25
N LYS A 308 -10.78 20.08 7.52
CA LYS A 308 -11.88 19.25 8.06
C LYS A 308 -11.39 17.99 8.77
N LEU A 309 -10.26 17.43 8.31
CA LEU A 309 -9.66 16.22 8.87
C LEU A 309 -8.17 16.16 8.51
N VAL A 310 -7.35 15.80 9.48
CA VAL A 310 -6.00 15.30 9.26
C VAL A 310 -5.95 13.84 9.72
N PHE A 311 -5.72 12.91 8.80
CA PHE A 311 -5.61 11.49 9.08
C PHE A 311 -4.17 11.01 8.88
N LEU A 312 -3.59 10.41 9.92
CA LEU A 312 -2.22 9.89 9.89
C LEU A 312 -2.20 8.41 10.23
N SER A 313 -1.51 7.61 9.45
CA SER A 313 -1.41 6.17 9.71
C SER A 313 -0.09 5.56 9.29
N CYS A 314 0.25 4.42 9.87
CA CYS A 314 1.34 3.56 9.45
C CYS A 314 1.14 2.12 9.94
N GLY A 315 1.99 1.19 9.51
CA GLY A 315 2.10 -0.13 10.12
C GLY A 315 2.72 -0.07 11.51
N SER A 316 2.35 -1.00 12.39
CA SER A 316 2.89 -1.04 13.77
C SER A 316 4.38 -1.37 13.81
N LYS A 317 4.93 -1.91 12.73
CA LYS A 317 6.37 -2.21 12.57
C LYS A 317 7.18 -1.04 11.97
N GLU A 318 6.54 0.11 11.72
CA GLU A 318 7.20 1.30 11.16
C GLU A 318 7.56 2.31 12.27
N TYR A 319 6.77 3.38 12.41
CA TYR A 319 7.02 4.47 13.38
C TYR A 319 5.74 4.91 14.12
N PRO A 320 5.01 3.98 14.76
CA PRO A 320 3.70 4.24 15.36
C PRO A 320 3.71 5.35 16.40
N ASP A 321 4.75 5.44 17.24
CA ASP A 321 4.86 6.46 18.29
C ASP A 321 4.91 7.88 17.70
N ALA A 322 5.57 8.05 16.57
CA ALA A 322 5.64 9.35 15.89
C ALA A 322 4.27 9.77 15.33
N ILE A 323 3.50 8.82 14.77
CA ILE A 323 2.11 9.03 14.30
C ILE A 323 1.22 9.47 15.46
N LEU A 324 1.24 8.73 16.57
CA LEU A 324 0.45 9.03 17.76
C LEU A 324 0.76 10.41 18.33
N LYS A 325 2.06 10.70 18.52
CA LYS A 325 2.53 11.99 19.03
C LYS A 325 2.14 13.15 18.13
N ALA A 326 2.31 13.03 16.81
CA ALA A 326 1.92 14.08 15.86
C ALA A 326 0.41 14.33 15.91
N THR A 327 -0.40 13.27 16.00
CA THR A 327 -1.86 13.37 16.10
C THR A 327 -2.29 14.08 17.38
N GLU A 328 -1.67 13.77 18.53
CA GLU A 328 -1.95 14.46 19.80
C GLU A 328 -1.57 15.95 19.73
N THR A 329 -0.43 16.26 19.13
CA THR A 329 0.02 17.65 18.92
C THR A 329 -0.98 18.42 18.05
N LEU A 330 -1.45 17.85 16.97
CA LEU A 330 -2.48 18.44 16.12
C LEU A 330 -3.81 18.65 16.86
N LYS A 331 -4.27 17.67 17.63
CA LYS A 331 -5.48 17.80 18.46
C LYS A 331 -5.35 18.93 19.49
N ALA A 332 -4.20 19.02 20.15
CA ALA A 332 -3.94 20.11 21.12
C ALA A 332 -3.96 21.50 20.47
N ALA A 333 -3.63 21.58 19.18
CA ALA A 333 -3.70 22.81 18.38
C ALA A 333 -5.10 23.06 17.75
N GLY A 334 -6.11 22.24 18.07
CA GLY A 334 -7.49 22.43 17.65
C GLY A 334 -7.88 21.76 16.32
N TYR A 335 -7.00 20.91 15.74
CA TYR A 335 -7.35 20.16 14.53
C TYR A 335 -8.22 18.96 14.84
N ASN A 336 -9.14 18.64 13.92
CA ASN A 336 -9.77 17.32 13.86
C ASN A 336 -8.76 16.32 13.28
N ALA A 337 -7.91 15.77 14.15
CA ALA A 337 -6.86 14.84 13.78
C ALA A 337 -7.19 13.43 14.27
N VAL A 338 -6.96 12.42 13.42
CA VAL A 338 -7.19 11.01 13.71
C VAL A 338 -5.96 10.22 13.31
N SER A 339 -5.55 9.28 14.14
CA SER A 339 -4.49 8.32 13.81
C SER A 339 -5.03 6.91 13.73
N TYR A 340 -4.36 6.10 12.91
CA TYR A 340 -4.57 4.66 12.83
C TYR A 340 -3.23 3.93 12.74
N ILE A 341 -3.05 2.91 13.56
CA ILE A 341 -1.89 2.03 13.50
C ILE A 341 -2.36 0.65 13.04
N SER A 342 -1.86 0.21 11.89
CA SER A 342 -2.18 -1.11 11.36
C SER A 342 -1.34 -2.18 12.06
N GLU A 343 -1.97 -2.94 12.93
CA GLU A 343 -1.28 -3.94 13.75
C GLU A 343 -0.68 -5.08 12.92
N GLY A 344 0.53 -5.49 13.27
CA GLY A 344 1.24 -6.60 12.65
C GLY A 344 1.79 -6.33 11.25
N THR A 345 1.68 -5.11 10.73
CA THR A 345 2.13 -4.73 9.38
C THR A 345 3.33 -3.80 9.39
N ALA A 346 4.07 -3.81 8.29
CA ALA A 346 5.17 -2.91 7.97
C ALA A 346 4.74 -1.92 6.87
N HIS A 347 5.70 -1.49 6.03
CA HIS A 347 5.50 -0.58 4.90
C HIS A 347 4.93 -1.33 3.68
N GLU A 348 3.64 -1.65 3.70
CA GLU A 348 3.01 -2.59 2.77
C GLU A 348 1.52 -2.33 2.54
N PHE A 349 0.96 -2.93 1.47
CA PHE A 349 -0.43 -2.69 1.05
C PHE A 349 -1.46 -3.04 2.11
N GLN A 350 -1.23 -4.04 2.97
CA GLN A 350 -2.19 -4.37 4.01
C GLN A 350 -2.37 -3.22 5.02
N ALA A 351 -1.27 -2.53 5.38
CA ALA A 351 -1.33 -1.33 6.21
C ALA A 351 -2.16 -0.22 5.53
N TRP A 352 -1.97 -0.02 4.22
CA TRP A 352 -2.62 1.06 3.47
C TRP A 352 -4.08 0.74 3.12
N ARG A 353 -4.43 -0.51 2.85
CA ARG A 353 -5.82 -0.99 2.71
C ARG A 353 -6.62 -0.71 3.98
N ARG A 354 -6.06 -1.07 5.15
CA ARG A 354 -6.66 -0.79 6.45
C ARG A 354 -6.77 0.71 6.72
N SER A 355 -5.75 1.48 6.34
CA SER A 355 -5.77 2.94 6.47
C SER A 355 -6.89 3.59 5.65
N LEU A 356 -7.09 3.16 4.40
CA LEU A 356 -8.20 3.62 3.56
C LEU A 356 -9.55 3.24 4.16
N LYS A 357 -9.70 1.99 4.64
CA LYS A 357 -10.91 1.51 5.32
C LYS A 357 -11.28 2.39 6.52
N GLU A 358 -10.30 2.80 7.33
CA GLU A 358 -10.53 3.62 8.52
C GLU A 358 -10.74 5.11 8.19
N MET A 359 -10.08 5.62 7.15
CA MET A 359 -10.21 7.02 6.73
C MET A 359 -11.53 7.29 5.99
N ALA A 360 -11.93 6.42 5.05
CA ALA A 360 -13.07 6.66 4.16
C ALA A 360 -14.38 7.01 4.89
N PRO A 361 -14.75 6.34 6.01
CA PRO A 361 -15.93 6.70 6.79
C PRO A 361 -15.88 8.09 7.43
N LEU A 362 -14.71 8.70 7.54
CA LEU A 362 -14.53 10.02 8.15
C LEU A 362 -14.66 11.16 7.14
N LEU A 363 -14.61 10.85 5.85
CA LEU A 363 -14.66 11.85 4.77
C LEU A 363 -16.08 12.37 4.51
N PHE A 364 -16.18 13.67 4.21
CA PHE A 364 -17.38 14.32 3.66
C PHE A 364 -18.66 14.18 4.55
N ARG A 365 -18.47 14.10 5.85
CA ARG A 365 -19.56 14.02 6.84
C ARG A 365 -20.36 15.32 6.96
#